data_b2ac7cbad3c0e9766754a40059021c2e
#
_entry.id   b2ac7cbad3c0e9766754a40059021c2e
#
_cell.length_a   1.000
_cell.length_b   1.000
_cell.length_c   1.000
_cell.angle_alpha   90.00
_cell.angle_beta   90.00
_cell.angle_gamma   90.00
#
_symmetry.space_group_name_H-M   'P 1'
#
loop_
_entity.id
_entity.type
_entity.pdbx_description
1 polymer ?
#
loop_
_entity_poly.entity_id
_entity_poly.type
_entity_poly.pdbx_seq_one_letter_code
_entity_poly.pdbx_strand_id
1 'polypeptide(L)'
;MRTHDCGEVTEKHIDDTVELCGWVNRRRDHGGVIFIDLRDRTGIVQVVFDPDEAAAFEQAEHVRNEYVLRVKGRVRHRPEGTVNLNIPTGKIEVYTTELEVLNSCEPLPFQIDDDDTTESVRLRHRFLDLRRDKMQKNMRLRHAIVRSLRSYLENRDFIEIETPILTRSTPEGARDYLVPSRTYPGEFFALPQSPQLFKQLLMVSGYERYYQIARCFRDEDLRADRQPEFTQLDIEMSFIDQFDVMNMMEDMVRNLFAEIQHVELPNPFPQMSWHEAMSRFGSDRPDLRIPLELVDLGDVMQDVEFKVFSTPAKASDGRVAVMRVPGGTSLSRAKIDAYTEFVGLYGARGLAYVKVNEAAKGRDGLQSPILKFLPDEVITAILERTAAEDGDLLFFGADSAKVVNDALGALREKLGHDLGMVEGEWQPLWVIDFPMFEYDTKTARNVSLHHPFTSPMVTDGEIDPATALSRSYDMVLNGTEIGGGSIRIHKKDVQEKVFAALGIDNEEANEKFGFLLNALKFGAPPHGGIAFGIDRIAAMMAGVSSIRDVIAFPKTQKAACLMTSSPNEVDTAQLQELNLKLRKPLRKEGRDGQSGSQE
;
A
#
# COMPACT_ATOMS: atom_id res chain seq x y z
N MET A 1 8.30 39.99 -4.01
CA MET A 1 7.04 39.84 -4.76
C MET A 1 5.84 39.72 -3.82
N ARG A 2 5.98 39.08 -2.67
CA ARG A 2 4.95 39.03 -1.61
C ARG A 2 5.57 39.29 -0.24
N THR A 3 4.81 39.90 0.68
CA THR A 3 5.25 40.14 2.06
C THR A 3 4.78 39.04 3.00
N HIS A 4 3.61 38.44 2.72
CA HIS A 4 2.97 37.41 3.54
C HIS A 4 2.40 36.30 2.66
N ASP A 5 2.24 35.11 3.21
CA ASP A 5 1.43 34.05 2.63
C ASP A 5 -0.06 34.27 2.97
N CYS A 6 -0.96 33.80 2.07
CA CYS A 6 -2.41 34.08 2.19
C CYS A 6 -3.01 33.58 3.50
N GLY A 7 -2.66 32.34 3.91
CA GLY A 7 -3.20 31.75 5.14
C GLY A 7 -2.56 32.26 6.44
N GLU A 8 -1.48 33.04 6.36
CA GLU A 8 -0.76 33.57 7.51
C GLU A 8 -1.23 34.97 7.93
N VAL A 9 -2.03 35.63 7.08
CA VAL A 9 -2.63 36.95 7.43
C VAL A 9 -3.69 36.75 8.50
N THR A 10 -3.53 37.44 9.62
CA THR A 10 -4.40 37.32 10.80
C THR A 10 -4.82 38.70 11.33
N GLU A 11 -5.64 38.71 12.37
CA GLU A 11 -6.05 39.96 13.08
C GLU A 11 -4.86 40.79 13.62
N LYS A 12 -3.65 40.17 13.74
CA LYS A 12 -2.43 40.87 14.15
C LYS A 12 -1.92 41.86 13.09
N HIS A 13 -2.34 41.67 11.85
CA HIS A 13 -1.90 42.49 10.70
C HIS A 13 -2.94 43.58 10.35
N ILE A 14 -3.95 43.81 11.20
CA ILE A 14 -4.94 44.86 10.95
C ILE A 14 -4.22 46.21 10.81
N ASP A 15 -4.65 46.97 9.80
CA ASP A 15 -4.07 48.23 9.34
C ASP A 15 -2.72 48.14 8.65
N ASP A 16 -2.06 46.97 8.62
CA ASP A 16 -0.86 46.75 7.82
C ASP A 16 -1.21 46.71 6.33
N THR A 17 -0.27 47.20 5.52
CA THR A 17 -0.28 47.00 4.07
C THR A 17 0.48 45.74 3.73
N VAL A 18 -0.20 44.77 3.08
CA VAL A 18 0.36 43.49 2.68
C VAL A 18 0.38 43.35 1.17
N GLU A 19 1.40 42.62 0.66
CA GLU A 19 1.44 42.16 -0.72
C GLU A 19 1.30 40.62 -0.70
N LEU A 20 0.30 40.11 -1.43
CA LEU A 20 -0.04 38.69 -1.51
C LEU A 20 0.03 38.21 -2.96
N CYS A 21 0.42 36.94 -3.16
CA CYS A 21 0.38 36.26 -4.44
C CYS A 21 -0.33 34.93 -4.29
N GLY A 22 -1.22 34.60 -5.24
CA GLY A 22 -1.97 33.35 -5.17
C GLY A 22 -2.84 33.12 -6.39
N TRP A 23 -3.59 32.04 -6.32
CA TRP A 23 -4.61 31.65 -7.31
C TRP A 23 -5.98 32.12 -6.85
N VAL A 24 -6.82 32.57 -7.79
CA VAL A 24 -8.23 32.86 -7.55
C VAL A 24 -8.99 31.56 -7.30
N ASN A 25 -9.30 31.29 -6.04
CA ASN A 25 -10.10 30.11 -5.69
C ASN A 25 -11.58 30.34 -6.05
N ARG A 26 -12.12 31.51 -5.73
CA ARG A 26 -13.50 31.89 -6.04
C ARG A 26 -13.61 33.40 -6.21
N ARG A 27 -14.37 33.83 -7.23
CA ARG A 27 -14.76 35.23 -7.44
C ARG A 27 -16.25 35.39 -7.22
N ARG A 28 -16.65 36.42 -6.53
CA ARG A 28 -18.04 36.82 -6.28
C ARG A 28 -18.18 38.31 -6.54
N ASP A 29 -19.33 38.72 -7.09
CA ASP A 29 -19.71 40.09 -7.30
C ASP A 29 -21.01 40.32 -6.54
N HIS A 30 -21.01 41.27 -5.58
CA HIS A 30 -22.15 41.58 -4.76
C HIS A 30 -22.29 43.08 -4.65
N GLY A 31 -23.33 43.64 -5.29
CA GLY A 31 -23.71 45.03 -5.17
C GLY A 31 -22.64 46.01 -5.68
N GLY A 32 -21.84 45.63 -6.67
CA GLY A 32 -20.77 46.45 -7.24
C GLY A 32 -19.44 46.41 -6.48
N VAL A 33 -19.28 45.47 -5.54
CA VAL A 33 -17.99 45.15 -4.90
C VAL A 33 -17.59 43.76 -5.28
N ILE A 34 -16.33 43.54 -5.69
CA ILE A 34 -15.80 42.24 -6.07
C ILE A 34 -15.02 41.64 -4.92
N PHE A 35 -15.39 40.41 -4.58
CA PHE A 35 -14.71 39.60 -3.56
C PHE A 35 -13.99 38.45 -4.24
N ILE A 36 -12.71 38.27 -3.93
CA ILE A 36 -11.92 37.16 -4.39
C ILE A 36 -11.34 36.41 -3.20
N ASP A 37 -11.55 35.10 -3.17
CA ASP A 37 -10.85 34.19 -2.27
C ASP A 37 -9.51 33.85 -2.92
N LEU A 38 -8.43 34.45 -2.45
CA LEU A 38 -7.07 34.23 -2.96
C LEU A 38 -6.43 33.09 -2.18
N ARG A 39 -5.96 32.08 -2.90
CA ARG A 39 -5.40 30.84 -2.35
C ARG A 39 -3.92 30.71 -2.65
N ASP A 40 -3.15 30.31 -1.65
CA ASP A 40 -1.78 29.85 -1.82
C ASP A 40 -1.54 28.52 -1.06
N ARG A 41 -0.27 28.16 -0.85
CA ARG A 41 0.13 26.94 -0.15
C ARG A 41 -0.28 26.90 1.34
N THR A 42 -0.54 28.04 1.97
CA THR A 42 -0.84 28.14 3.40
C THR A 42 -2.35 28.21 3.70
N GLY A 43 -3.14 28.63 2.71
CA GLY A 43 -4.58 28.74 2.86
C GLY A 43 -5.21 29.78 1.95
N ILE A 44 -6.34 30.31 2.40
CA ILE A 44 -7.18 31.25 1.64
C ILE A 44 -7.35 32.52 2.45
N VAL A 45 -7.29 33.67 1.78
CA VAL A 45 -7.70 34.97 2.34
C VAL A 45 -8.66 35.66 1.38
N GLN A 46 -9.65 36.36 1.90
CA GLN A 46 -10.52 37.20 1.09
C GLN A 46 -9.84 38.53 0.77
N VAL A 47 -9.79 38.88 -0.51
CA VAL A 47 -9.38 40.20 -1.00
C VAL A 47 -10.58 40.91 -1.62
N VAL A 48 -10.71 42.20 -1.36
CA VAL A 48 -11.89 43.01 -1.71
C VAL A 48 -11.47 44.13 -2.65
N PHE A 49 -12.19 44.24 -3.76
CA PHE A 49 -12.03 45.32 -4.72
C PHE A 49 -13.28 46.20 -4.68
N ASP A 50 -13.04 47.43 -4.29
CA ASP A 50 -14.07 48.45 -4.16
C ASP A 50 -13.99 49.41 -5.36
N PRO A 51 -15.10 49.92 -5.92
CA PRO A 51 -15.09 50.91 -6.98
C PRO A 51 -14.31 52.19 -6.66
N ASP A 52 -14.10 52.50 -5.37
CA ASP A 52 -13.29 53.65 -4.95
C ASP A 52 -11.83 53.50 -5.41
N GLU A 53 -11.33 52.29 -5.59
CA GLU A 53 -10.03 51.95 -6.15
C GLU A 53 -10.18 51.58 -7.63
N ALA A 54 -10.58 52.52 -8.48
CA ALA A 54 -11.07 52.31 -9.84
C ALA A 54 -10.14 51.45 -10.71
N ALA A 55 -8.80 51.63 -10.65
CA ALA A 55 -7.85 50.89 -11.48
C ALA A 55 -7.76 49.41 -11.08
N ALA A 56 -7.79 49.07 -9.79
CA ALA A 56 -7.79 47.70 -9.30
C ALA A 56 -9.15 47.03 -9.54
N PHE A 57 -10.24 47.78 -9.41
CA PHE A 57 -11.59 47.31 -9.62
C PHE A 57 -11.81 46.91 -11.10
N GLU A 58 -11.47 47.79 -12.06
CA GLU A 58 -11.60 47.53 -13.52
C GLU A 58 -10.85 46.25 -13.91
N GLN A 59 -9.64 46.03 -13.38
CA GLN A 59 -8.91 44.79 -13.63
C GLN A 59 -9.62 43.57 -13.01
N ALA A 60 -10.17 43.71 -11.80
CA ALA A 60 -10.87 42.64 -11.09
C ALA A 60 -12.15 42.16 -11.77
N GLU A 61 -12.81 43.01 -12.59
CA GLU A 61 -13.99 42.65 -13.40
C GLU A 61 -13.66 41.51 -14.40
N HIS A 62 -12.42 41.47 -14.91
CA HIS A 62 -11.97 40.53 -15.91
C HIS A 62 -11.34 39.28 -15.34
N VAL A 63 -11.05 39.24 -14.04
CA VAL A 63 -10.46 38.09 -13.35
C VAL A 63 -11.43 36.89 -13.35
N ARG A 64 -10.89 35.70 -13.54
CA ARG A 64 -11.60 34.42 -13.48
C ARG A 64 -10.93 33.47 -12.49
N ASN A 65 -11.61 32.38 -12.17
CA ASN A 65 -11.08 31.35 -11.28
C ASN A 65 -9.72 30.82 -11.83
N GLU A 66 -8.83 30.48 -10.90
CA GLU A 66 -7.49 29.97 -11.15
C GLU A 66 -6.54 30.96 -11.89
N TYR A 67 -6.92 32.22 -12.08
CA TYR A 67 -5.94 33.26 -12.44
C TYR A 67 -4.93 33.42 -11.32
N VAL A 68 -3.68 33.74 -11.66
CA VAL A 68 -2.62 34.03 -10.69
C VAL A 68 -2.51 35.54 -10.52
N LEU A 69 -2.71 35.98 -9.29
CA LEU A 69 -2.75 37.41 -8.96
C LEU A 69 -1.62 37.77 -8.00
N ARG A 70 -1.15 39.00 -8.12
CA ARG A 70 -0.49 39.77 -7.07
C ARG A 70 -1.41 40.89 -6.65
N VAL A 71 -1.71 40.97 -5.37
CA VAL A 71 -2.55 42.03 -4.79
C VAL A 71 -1.77 42.74 -3.69
N LYS A 72 -1.97 44.05 -3.61
CA LYS A 72 -1.49 44.87 -2.50
C LYS A 72 -2.66 45.61 -1.88
N GLY A 73 -2.77 45.59 -0.56
CA GLY A 73 -3.88 46.19 0.11
C GLY A 73 -3.71 46.23 1.62
N ARG A 74 -4.65 46.92 2.29
CA ARG A 74 -4.68 47.06 3.73
C ARG A 74 -5.55 45.95 4.37
N VAL A 75 -5.03 45.31 5.39
CA VAL A 75 -5.77 44.30 6.16
C VAL A 75 -6.78 45.03 7.06
N ARG A 76 -8.04 44.56 7.06
CA ARG A 76 -9.11 45.07 7.92
C ARG A 76 -10.00 43.95 8.43
N HIS A 77 -10.77 44.22 9.47
CA HIS A 77 -11.85 43.31 9.87
C HIS A 77 -12.91 43.22 8.78
N ARG A 78 -13.45 42.00 8.61
CA ARG A 78 -14.67 41.85 7.80
C ARG A 78 -15.83 42.62 8.46
N PRO A 79 -16.76 43.18 7.68
CA PRO A 79 -17.97 43.81 8.22
C PRO A 79 -18.74 42.83 9.13
N GLU A 80 -19.45 43.40 10.11
CA GLU A 80 -20.26 42.61 11.01
C GLU A 80 -21.26 41.71 10.25
N GLY A 81 -21.40 40.45 10.66
CA GLY A 81 -22.25 39.47 9.97
C GLY A 81 -21.64 38.79 8.75
N THR A 82 -20.40 39.15 8.31
CA THR A 82 -19.72 38.53 7.15
C THR A 82 -18.54 37.66 7.53
N VAL A 83 -18.29 37.42 8.81
CA VAL A 83 -17.22 36.54 9.31
C VAL A 83 -17.42 35.11 8.81
N ASN A 84 -16.39 34.52 8.22
CA ASN A 84 -16.41 33.14 7.75
C ASN A 84 -15.61 32.24 8.69
N LEU A 85 -16.27 31.49 9.54
CA LEU A 85 -15.64 30.59 10.50
C LEU A 85 -15.02 29.32 9.87
N ASN A 86 -15.26 29.07 8.57
CA ASN A 86 -14.75 27.89 7.88
C ASN A 86 -13.29 28.03 7.39
N ILE A 87 -12.72 29.23 7.46
CA ILE A 87 -11.33 29.50 7.12
C ILE A 87 -10.60 30.22 8.25
N PRO A 88 -9.32 29.94 8.51
CA PRO A 88 -8.57 30.58 9.61
C PRO A 88 -8.50 32.11 9.52
N THR A 89 -8.45 32.63 8.30
CA THR A 89 -8.42 34.09 8.01
C THR A 89 -9.79 34.74 7.98
N GLY A 90 -10.84 34.01 8.35
CA GLY A 90 -12.24 34.41 8.09
C GLY A 90 -12.75 35.62 8.84
N LYS A 91 -12.01 36.15 9.81
CA LYS A 91 -12.34 37.41 10.53
C LYS A 91 -11.81 38.64 9.84
N ILE A 92 -10.86 38.48 8.90
CA ILE A 92 -10.20 39.60 8.21
C ILE A 92 -10.42 39.52 6.72
N GLU A 93 -10.18 40.64 6.05
CA GLU A 93 -10.09 40.74 4.60
C GLU A 93 -9.03 41.78 4.22
N VAL A 94 -8.55 41.72 2.99
CA VAL A 94 -7.59 42.70 2.45
C VAL A 94 -8.32 43.64 1.51
N TYR A 95 -8.44 44.90 1.88
CA TYR A 95 -8.93 45.99 1.02
C TYR A 95 -7.83 46.31 -0.02
N THR A 96 -8.08 45.97 -1.26
CA THR A 96 -7.06 45.98 -2.32
C THR A 96 -6.94 47.34 -2.97
N THR A 97 -5.73 47.87 -3.01
CA THR A 97 -5.37 49.14 -3.69
C THR A 97 -4.66 48.92 -5.04
N GLU A 98 -3.94 47.80 -5.18
CA GLU A 98 -3.24 47.48 -6.41
C GLU A 98 -3.49 46.00 -6.78
N LEU A 99 -3.78 45.76 -8.05
CA LEU A 99 -3.94 44.42 -8.63
C LEU A 99 -3.02 44.27 -9.84
N GLU A 100 -2.32 43.14 -9.91
CA GLU A 100 -1.56 42.69 -11.07
C GLU A 100 -1.97 41.24 -11.42
N VAL A 101 -2.41 41.02 -12.66
CA VAL A 101 -2.67 39.68 -13.16
C VAL A 101 -1.32 39.10 -13.65
N LEU A 102 -0.73 38.23 -12.84
CA LEU A 102 0.55 37.58 -13.18
C LEU A 102 0.39 36.57 -14.30
N ASN A 103 -0.73 35.86 -14.33
CA ASN A 103 -1.08 34.95 -15.41
C ASN A 103 -2.61 34.70 -15.44
N SER A 104 -3.14 34.57 -16.64
CA SER A 104 -4.53 34.16 -16.86
C SER A 104 -4.66 32.64 -16.90
N CYS A 105 -5.88 32.14 -16.83
CA CYS A 105 -6.20 30.72 -16.91
C CYS A 105 -7.27 30.49 -17.98
N GLU A 106 -7.07 29.48 -18.82
CA GLU A 106 -8.10 28.97 -19.72
C GLU A 106 -9.21 28.26 -18.93
N PRO A 107 -10.38 28.00 -19.55
CA PRO A 107 -11.42 27.20 -18.90
C PRO A 107 -10.90 25.87 -18.41
N LEU A 108 -11.14 25.57 -17.14
CA LEU A 108 -10.63 24.35 -16.51
C LEU A 108 -11.34 23.11 -17.09
N PRO A 109 -10.60 21.99 -17.28
CA PRO A 109 -11.19 20.73 -17.74
C PRO A 109 -12.09 20.06 -16.68
N PHE A 110 -11.98 20.48 -15.42
CA PHE A 110 -12.84 20.09 -14.30
C PHE A 110 -12.74 21.14 -13.17
N GLN A 111 -13.72 21.20 -12.29
CA GLN A 111 -13.65 22.08 -11.13
C GLN A 111 -12.72 21.49 -10.08
N ILE A 112 -11.82 22.30 -9.52
CA ILE A 112 -10.80 21.84 -8.54
C ILE A 112 -11.44 21.16 -7.33
N ASP A 113 -12.58 21.68 -6.86
CA ASP A 113 -13.28 21.19 -5.65
C ASP A 113 -14.34 20.11 -5.95
N ASP A 114 -14.46 19.65 -7.20
CA ASP A 114 -15.42 18.63 -7.59
C ASP A 114 -14.91 17.22 -7.28
N ASP A 115 -15.52 16.55 -6.29
CA ASP A 115 -15.19 15.20 -5.89
C ASP A 115 -15.69 14.11 -6.85
N ASP A 116 -16.65 14.44 -7.74
CA ASP A 116 -17.21 13.50 -8.72
C ASP A 116 -16.34 13.36 -9.97
N THR A 117 -15.31 14.18 -10.12
CA THR A 117 -14.37 14.10 -11.26
C THR A 117 -13.67 12.74 -11.30
N THR A 118 -13.80 12.04 -12.43
CA THR A 118 -13.24 10.69 -12.62
C THR A 118 -11.72 10.66 -12.48
N GLU A 119 -11.18 9.55 -11.99
CA GLU A 119 -9.73 9.37 -11.82
C GLU A 119 -8.96 9.61 -13.13
N SER A 120 -9.49 9.18 -14.28
CA SER A 120 -8.82 9.35 -15.58
C SER A 120 -8.65 10.82 -15.98
N VAL A 121 -9.62 11.67 -15.68
CA VAL A 121 -9.54 13.12 -15.92
C VAL A 121 -8.55 13.75 -14.96
N ARG A 122 -8.62 13.40 -13.68
CA ARG A 122 -7.68 13.87 -12.65
C ARG A 122 -6.24 13.50 -12.98
N LEU A 123 -5.97 12.27 -13.43
CA LEU A 123 -4.62 11.83 -13.80
C LEU A 123 -4.10 12.47 -15.09
N ARG A 124 -4.98 12.81 -16.04
CA ARG A 124 -4.60 13.53 -17.26
C ARG A 124 -4.18 14.97 -16.95
N HIS A 125 -4.84 15.60 -16.01
CA HIS A 125 -4.57 16.97 -15.57
C HIS A 125 -4.04 16.98 -14.13
N ARG A 126 -3.13 16.07 -13.80
CA ARG A 126 -2.65 15.85 -12.44
C ARG A 126 -2.09 17.11 -11.78
N PHE A 127 -1.48 18.02 -12.55
CA PHE A 127 -1.01 19.30 -12.05
C PHE A 127 -2.14 20.22 -11.52
N LEU A 128 -3.38 20.06 -12.00
CA LEU A 128 -4.56 20.72 -11.44
C LEU A 128 -5.11 19.95 -10.24
N ASP A 129 -5.20 18.62 -10.34
CA ASP A 129 -5.65 17.77 -9.24
C ASP A 129 -4.79 17.95 -7.98
N LEU A 130 -3.47 18.16 -8.14
CA LEU A 130 -2.56 18.48 -7.03
C LEU A 130 -2.82 19.83 -6.35
N ARG A 131 -3.65 20.73 -6.92
CA ARG A 131 -4.12 21.96 -6.26
C ARG A 131 -5.22 21.71 -5.24
N ARG A 132 -5.90 20.56 -5.31
CA ARG A 132 -6.97 20.20 -4.37
C ARG A 132 -6.43 20.14 -2.95
N ASP A 133 -7.21 20.63 -1.98
CA ASP A 133 -6.83 20.64 -0.58
C ASP A 133 -6.48 19.23 -0.06
N LYS A 134 -7.28 18.21 -0.42
CA LYS A 134 -7.01 16.81 -0.10
C LYS A 134 -5.64 16.35 -0.60
N MET A 135 -5.29 16.69 -1.85
CA MET A 135 -4.00 16.30 -2.43
C MET A 135 -2.84 17.05 -1.78
N GLN A 136 -3.01 18.34 -1.49
CA GLN A 136 -2.03 19.13 -0.75
C GLN A 136 -1.77 18.55 0.64
N LYS A 137 -2.82 18.16 1.37
CA LYS A 137 -2.70 17.50 2.67
C LYS A 137 -1.95 16.16 2.57
N ASN A 138 -2.30 15.33 1.58
CA ASN A 138 -1.65 14.03 1.37
C ASN A 138 -0.15 14.18 1.07
N MET A 139 0.23 15.13 0.22
CA MET A 139 1.65 15.34 -0.10
C MET A 139 2.43 15.88 1.10
N ARG A 140 1.84 16.76 1.91
CA ARG A 140 2.45 17.26 3.14
C ARG A 140 2.57 16.17 4.20
N LEU A 141 1.54 15.33 4.34
CA LEU A 141 1.58 14.16 5.23
C LEU A 141 2.72 13.22 4.84
N ARG A 142 2.82 12.87 3.55
CA ARG A 142 3.92 12.04 3.04
C ARG A 142 5.29 12.65 3.35
N HIS A 143 5.44 13.95 3.15
CA HIS A 143 6.67 14.66 3.49
C HIS A 143 6.98 14.58 4.99
N ALA A 144 5.99 14.78 5.86
CA ALA A 144 6.14 14.70 7.30
C ALA A 144 6.54 13.28 7.75
N ILE A 145 5.92 12.24 7.17
CA ILE A 145 6.29 10.83 7.42
C ILE A 145 7.76 10.59 7.10
N VAL A 146 8.21 10.95 5.89
CA VAL A 146 9.60 10.74 5.47
C VAL A 146 10.57 11.52 6.36
N ARG A 147 10.24 12.73 6.74
CA ARG A 147 11.05 13.55 7.66
C ARG A 147 11.18 12.89 9.04
N SER A 148 10.07 12.41 9.61
CA SER A 148 10.06 11.75 10.91
C SER A 148 10.93 10.49 10.90
N LEU A 149 10.78 9.65 9.87
CA LEU A 149 11.58 8.43 9.71
C LEU A 149 13.07 8.71 9.58
N ARG A 150 13.46 9.70 8.76
CA ARG A 150 14.87 10.14 8.66
C ARG A 150 15.42 10.61 10.00
N SER A 151 14.71 11.52 10.68
CA SER A 151 15.13 12.04 11.97
C SER A 151 15.30 10.94 13.02
N TYR A 152 14.41 9.95 13.03
CA TYR A 152 14.50 8.81 13.93
C TYR A 152 15.77 8.00 13.71
N LEU A 153 16.09 7.70 12.44
CA LEU A 153 17.24 6.86 12.05
C LEU A 153 18.57 7.62 12.23
N GLU A 154 18.64 8.88 11.78
CA GLU A 154 19.85 9.71 11.93
C GLU A 154 20.23 9.91 13.42
N ASN A 155 19.26 10.08 14.30
CA ASN A 155 19.48 10.16 15.75
C ASN A 155 19.97 8.84 16.38
N ARG A 156 20.06 7.76 15.59
CA ARG A 156 20.56 6.43 15.98
C ARG A 156 21.75 5.99 15.14
N ASP A 157 22.48 6.95 14.60
CA ASP A 157 23.72 6.76 13.82
C ASP A 157 23.54 5.96 12.52
N PHE A 158 22.34 5.96 11.93
CA PHE A 158 22.14 5.44 10.58
C PHE A 158 22.61 6.44 9.54
N ILE A 159 23.24 5.93 8.48
CA ILE A 159 23.73 6.72 7.35
C ILE A 159 22.84 6.49 6.14
N GLU A 160 22.31 7.57 5.55
CA GLU A 160 21.59 7.48 4.26
C GLU A 160 22.59 7.35 3.13
N ILE A 161 22.57 6.25 2.40
CA ILE A 161 23.47 5.98 1.27
C ILE A 161 22.64 5.60 0.06
N GLU A 162 22.83 6.32 -1.06
CA GLU A 162 22.20 6.01 -2.33
C GLU A 162 22.85 4.80 -3.00
N THR A 163 22.02 3.94 -3.60
CA THR A 163 22.46 2.78 -4.36
C THR A 163 22.11 2.96 -5.84
N PRO A 164 22.79 2.26 -6.77
CA PRO A 164 22.54 2.41 -8.20
C PRO A 164 21.10 2.13 -8.62
N ILE A 165 20.55 2.96 -9.49
CA ILE A 165 19.30 2.72 -10.21
C ILE A 165 19.54 1.90 -11.49
N LEU A 166 20.66 2.12 -12.19
CA LEU A 166 21.08 1.28 -13.30
C LEU A 166 21.92 0.11 -12.74
N THR A 167 21.30 -1.05 -12.61
CA THR A 167 21.94 -2.23 -12.01
C THR A 167 21.81 -3.44 -12.93
N ARG A 168 22.27 -4.57 -12.46
CA ARG A 168 22.13 -5.84 -13.15
C ARG A 168 20.74 -6.43 -12.86
N SER A 169 20.16 -7.16 -13.83
CA SER A 169 18.96 -7.96 -13.60
C SER A 169 19.21 -9.01 -12.53
N THR A 170 18.40 -8.99 -11.49
CA THR A 170 18.44 -9.94 -10.37
C THR A 170 17.00 -10.34 -10.05
N PRO A 171 16.58 -11.59 -10.33
CA PRO A 171 15.21 -12.01 -10.12
C PRO A 171 14.91 -12.09 -8.61
N GLU A 172 14.06 -11.18 -8.12
CA GLU A 172 13.59 -11.10 -6.72
C GLU A 172 12.07 -11.34 -6.61
N GLY A 173 11.46 -12.02 -7.59
CA GLY A 173 10.03 -12.36 -7.57
C GLY A 173 9.21 -11.66 -8.65
N ALA A 174 9.38 -10.35 -8.89
CA ALA A 174 8.74 -9.63 -9.98
C ALA A 174 9.61 -9.65 -11.25
N ARG A 175 9.06 -9.18 -12.38
CA ARG A 175 9.85 -8.94 -13.60
C ARG A 175 10.56 -7.60 -13.50
N ASP A 176 11.78 -7.55 -14.07
CA ASP A 176 12.60 -6.34 -14.11
C ASP A 176 12.20 -5.45 -15.29
N TYR A 177 12.27 -4.13 -15.10
CA TYR A 177 12.33 -3.17 -16.19
C TYR A 177 13.74 -3.11 -16.76
N LEU A 178 13.90 -3.35 -18.05
CA LEU A 178 15.19 -3.38 -18.73
C LEU A 178 15.49 -2.05 -19.43
N VAL A 179 16.73 -1.59 -19.30
CA VAL A 179 17.25 -0.38 -19.94
C VAL A 179 18.41 -0.76 -20.85
N PRO A 180 18.29 -0.64 -22.19
CA PRO A 180 19.35 -1.03 -23.11
C PRO A 180 20.57 -0.11 -22.98
N SER A 181 21.77 -0.71 -23.07
CA SER A 181 23.04 0.03 -23.05
C SER A 181 23.44 0.47 -24.46
N ARG A 182 23.67 1.76 -24.66
CA ARG A 182 24.26 2.26 -25.91
C ARG A 182 25.73 1.89 -26.06
N THR A 183 26.45 1.85 -24.95
CA THR A 183 27.91 1.58 -24.94
C THR A 183 28.23 0.11 -25.12
N TYR A 184 27.34 -0.78 -24.70
CA TYR A 184 27.49 -2.24 -24.81
C TYR A 184 26.30 -2.79 -25.60
N PRO A 185 26.39 -2.84 -26.95
CA PRO A 185 25.29 -3.28 -27.80
C PRO A 185 24.83 -4.71 -27.47
N GLY A 186 23.52 -4.89 -27.24
CA GLY A 186 22.93 -6.17 -26.86
C GLY A 186 22.92 -6.44 -25.35
N GLU A 187 23.53 -5.60 -24.54
CA GLU A 187 23.48 -5.67 -23.09
C GLU A 187 22.49 -4.66 -22.49
N PHE A 188 21.95 -5.01 -21.33
CA PHE A 188 20.91 -4.23 -20.65
C PHE A 188 21.27 -4.02 -19.19
N PHE A 189 20.97 -2.82 -18.70
CA PHE A 189 20.75 -2.60 -17.28
C PHE A 189 19.33 -3.01 -16.91
N ALA A 190 19.10 -3.28 -15.64
CA ALA A 190 17.78 -3.41 -15.05
C ALA A 190 17.54 -2.31 -14.02
N LEU A 191 16.28 -1.87 -13.86
CA LEU A 191 15.88 -1.02 -12.74
C LEU A 191 15.69 -1.89 -11.49
N PRO A 192 16.16 -1.47 -10.30
CA PRO A 192 16.17 -2.32 -9.11
C PRO A 192 14.77 -2.55 -8.57
N GLN A 193 14.45 -3.79 -8.19
CA GLN A 193 13.23 -4.11 -7.45
C GLN A 193 13.31 -3.66 -5.99
N SER A 194 14.53 -3.64 -5.45
CA SER A 194 14.91 -3.11 -4.14
C SER A 194 16.43 -2.92 -4.09
N PRO A 195 17.00 -2.19 -3.12
CA PRO A 195 18.45 -2.09 -2.94
C PRO A 195 19.07 -3.31 -2.24
N GLN A 196 18.39 -4.46 -2.18
CA GLN A 196 18.72 -5.61 -1.33
C GLN A 196 20.18 -6.04 -1.41
N LEU A 197 20.72 -6.22 -2.61
CA LEU A 197 22.09 -6.69 -2.78
C LEU A 197 23.13 -5.64 -2.36
N PHE A 198 22.86 -4.37 -2.66
CA PHE A 198 23.77 -3.28 -2.31
C PHE A 198 23.79 -2.98 -0.81
N LYS A 199 22.64 -3.04 -0.12
CA LYS A 199 22.63 -2.81 1.32
C LYS A 199 23.38 -3.92 2.08
N GLN A 200 23.36 -5.18 1.60
CA GLN A 200 24.19 -6.24 2.13
C GLN A 200 25.68 -5.98 1.88
N LEU A 201 26.06 -5.50 0.68
CA LEU A 201 27.45 -5.11 0.38
C LEU A 201 27.92 -3.96 1.29
N LEU A 202 27.05 -3.02 1.66
CA LEU A 202 27.38 -1.95 2.60
C LEU A 202 27.69 -2.51 4.00
N MET A 203 27.00 -3.57 4.44
CA MET A 203 27.33 -4.26 5.69
C MET A 203 28.72 -4.92 5.61
N VAL A 204 29.03 -5.60 4.50
CA VAL A 204 30.38 -6.15 4.26
C VAL A 204 31.43 -5.03 4.22
N SER A 205 31.06 -3.84 3.78
CA SER A 205 31.93 -2.65 3.73
C SER A 205 32.13 -1.95 5.09
N GLY A 206 31.46 -2.43 6.16
CA GLY A 206 31.64 -1.93 7.53
C GLY A 206 30.81 -0.69 7.88
N TYR A 207 29.74 -0.38 7.15
CA TYR A 207 28.88 0.75 7.48
C TYR A 207 27.93 0.49 8.66
N GLU A 208 27.70 -0.72 9.07
CA GLU A 208 26.94 -1.21 10.22
C GLU A 208 25.48 -0.76 10.32
N ARG A 209 25.14 0.49 10.01
CA ARG A 209 23.79 1.05 10.07
C ARG A 209 23.49 1.87 8.82
N TYR A 210 22.73 1.31 7.93
CA TYR A 210 22.34 1.90 6.64
C TYR A 210 20.86 2.11 6.57
N TYR A 211 20.44 3.21 5.93
CA TYR A 211 19.10 3.36 5.40
C TYR A 211 19.09 4.11 4.07
N GLN A 212 17.99 4.01 3.34
CA GLN A 212 17.74 4.77 2.11
C GLN A 212 16.24 4.91 1.87
N ILE A 213 15.79 6.11 1.46
CA ILE A 213 14.47 6.29 0.84
C ILE A 213 14.61 5.92 -0.63
N ALA A 214 14.42 4.65 -0.94
CA ALA A 214 14.73 4.05 -2.24
C ALA A 214 13.56 4.09 -3.21
N ARG A 215 13.84 4.37 -4.49
CA ARG A 215 12.90 4.11 -5.59
C ARG A 215 13.07 2.67 -6.05
N CYS A 216 11.96 1.95 -6.08
CA CYS A 216 11.88 0.55 -6.47
C CYS A 216 10.98 0.40 -7.69
N PHE A 217 11.27 -0.60 -8.54
CA PHE A 217 10.60 -0.81 -9.81
C PHE A 217 10.21 -2.27 -9.96
N ARG A 218 8.93 -2.56 -10.25
CA ARG A 218 8.44 -3.93 -10.46
C ARG A 218 7.44 -3.97 -11.61
N ASP A 219 7.71 -4.80 -12.62
CA ASP A 219 6.77 -5.04 -13.71
C ASP A 219 5.84 -6.19 -13.35
N GLU A 220 4.77 -5.86 -12.66
CA GLU A 220 3.76 -6.79 -12.17
C GLU A 220 2.34 -6.26 -12.41
N ASP A 221 1.33 -7.10 -12.19
CA ASP A 221 -0.06 -6.69 -12.30
C ASP A 221 -0.43 -5.67 -11.21
N LEU A 222 -0.93 -4.52 -11.63
CA LEU A 222 -1.20 -3.39 -10.74
C LEU A 222 -2.57 -3.53 -10.07
N ARG A 223 -2.59 -3.18 -8.78
CA ARG A 223 -3.78 -3.09 -7.93
C ARG A 223 -3.86 -1.70 -7.30
N ALA A 224 -4.82 -1.48 -6.42
CA ALA A 224 -4.96 -0.21 -5.70
C ALA A 224 -3.75 0.13 -4.82
N ASP A 225 -3.07 -0.88 -4.30
CA ASP A 225 -1.89 -0.83 -3.43
C ASP A 225 -0.56 -1.11 -4.14
N ARG A 226 -0.54 -1.17 -5.49
CA ARG A 226 0.66 -1.44 -6.30
C ARG A 226 0.86 -0.43 -7.41
N GLN A 227 2.12 -0.02 -7.60
CA GLN A 227 2.58 0.83 -8.68
C GLN A 227 3.84 0.22 -9.31
N PRO A 228 4.11 0.44 -10.61
CA PRO A 228 5.31 -0.09 -11.27
C PRO A 228 6.58 0.57 -10.75
N GLU A 229 6.47 1.75 -10.18
CA GLU A 229 7.51 2.47 -9.45
C GLU A 229 6.93 2.99 -8.13
N PHE A 230 7.61 2.72 -7.03
CA PHE A 230 7.15 3.04 -5.67
C PHE A 230 8.34 3.36 -4.76
N THR A 231 8.05 3.76 -3.54
CA THR A 231 9.09 4.19 -2.60
C THR A 231 9.11 3.29 -1.38
N GLN A 232 10.31 2.79 -1.03
CA GLN A 232 10.57 2.08 0.21
C GLN A 232 11.50 2.88 1.12
N LEU A 233 11.34 2.71 2.42
CA LEU A 233 12.40 2.95 3.39
C LEU A 233 13.12 1.61 3.59
N ASP A 234 14.32 1.49 3.07
CA ASP A 234 15.18 0.33 3.22
C ASP A 234 16.18 0.55 4.36
N ILE A 235 16.31 -0.44 5.23
CA ILE A 235 17.17 -0.40 6.43
C ILE A 235 17.98 -1.70 6.47
N GLU A 236 19.25 -1.60 6.85
CA GLU A 236 20.11 -2.76 7.10
C GLU A 236 21.07 -2.47 8.26
N MET A 237 21.31 -3.47 9.13
CA MET A 237 22.16 -3.36 10.31
C MET A 237 23.05 -4.58 10.45
N SER A 238 24.26 -4.39 10.99
CA SER A 238 25.21 -5.45 11.33
C SER A 238 25.22 -5.74 12.83
N PHE A 239 25.68 -6.95 13.19
CA PHE A 239 25.87 -7.41 14.58
C PHE A 239 24.59 -7.41 15.41
N ILE A 240 23.48 -7.83 14.79
CA ILE A 240 22.14 -7.87 15.39
C ILE A 240 21.49 -9.23 15.17
N ASP A 241 20.47 -9.51 15.96
CA ASP A 241 19.49 -10.57 15.70
C ASP A 241 18.13 -10.02 15.24
N GLN A 242 17.17 -10.91 15.01
CA GLN A 242 15.84 -10.51 14.54
C GLN A 242 15.09 -9.63 15.54
N PHE A 243 15.26 -9.86 16.84
CA PHE A 243 14.56 -9.11 17.86
C PHE A 243 15.13 -7.70 18.03
N ASP A 244 16.43 -7.52 17.79
CA ASP A 244 17.05 -6.19 17.76
C ASP A 244 16.43 -5.33 16.66
N VAL A 245 16.25 -5.91 15.46
CA VAL A 245 15.58 -5.21 14.35
C VAL A 245 14.13 -4.92 14.69
N MET A 246 13.37 -5.95 15.11
CA MET A 246 11.95 -5.82 15.43
C MET A 246 11.70 -4.75 16.49
N ASN A 247 12.44 -4.77 17.59
CA ASN A 247 12.29 -3.80 18.68
C ASN A 247 12.58 -2.37 18.23
N MET A 248 13.65 -2.16 17.47
CA MET A 248 14.01 -0.82 16.97
C MET A 248 12.97 -0.30 15.96
N MET A 249 12.48 -1.14 15.06
CA MET A 249 11.48 -0.75 14.05
C MET A 249 10.11 -0.54 14.67
N GLU A 250 9.75 -1.30 15.69
CA GLU A 250 8.55 -1.08 16.48
C GLU A 250 8.58 0.31 17.16
N ASP A 251 9.69 0.65 17.82
CA ASP A 251 9.88 1.98 18.42
C ASP A 251 9.81 3.09 17.35
N MET A 252 10.40 2.88 16.17
CA MET A 252 10.32 3.82 15.05
C MET A 252 8.88 4.07 14.60
N VAL A 253 8.09 3.01 14.41
CA VAL A 253 6.70 3.12 13.96
C VAL A 253 5.82 3.74 15.06
N ARG A 254 6.03 3.38 16.33
CA ARG A 254 5.34 4.01 17.46
C ARG A 254 5.62 5.51 17.53
N ASN A 255 6.88 5.91 17.37
CA ASN A 255 7.27 7.33 17.33
C ASN A 255 6.62 8.05 16.15
N LEU A 256 6.59 7.44 14.98
CA LEU A 256 5.95 8.00 13.79
C LEU A 256 4.45 8.27 14.04
N PHE A 257 3.72 7.30 14.61
CA PHE A 257 2.29 7.45 14.89
C PHE A 257 2.01 8.49 15.98
N ALA A 258 2.83 8.53 17.03
CA ALA A 258 2.72 9.55 18.09
C ALA A 258 2.96 10.96 17.53
N GLU A 259 3.98 11.15 16.67
CA GLU A 259 4.31 12.46 16.08
C GLU A 259 3.26 12.93 15.06
N ILE A 260 2.81 12.05 14.17
CA ILE A 260 2.01 12.43 12.99
C ILE A 260 0.50 12.28 13.23
N GLN A 261 0.08 11.19 13.85
CA GLN A 261 -1.34 10.88 14.08
C GLN A 261 -1.81 11.23 15.49
N HIS A 262 -0.88 11.53 16.39
CA HIS A 262 -1.14 11.75 17.82
C HIS A 262 -1.80 10.55 18.48
N VAL A 263 -1.43 9.34 18.05
CA VAL A 263 -1.91 8.05 18.54
C VAL A 263 -0.77 7.27 19.17
N GLU A 264 -1.02 6.70 20.34
CA GLU A 264 -0.11 5.77 20.98
C GLU A 264 -0.45 4.33 20.58
N LEU A 265 0.45 3.70 19.85
CA LEU A 265 0.35 2.28 19.51
C LEU A 265 0.75 1.40 20.71
N PRO A 266 0.28 0.13 20.77
CA PRO A 266 0.63 -0.79 21.84
C PRO A 266 2.16 -0.96 21.99
N ASN A 267 2.60 -1.39 23.16
CA ASN A 267 4.00 -1.67 23.48
C ASN A 267 4.09 -2.86 24.44
N PRO A 268 4.63 -4.01 24.02
CA PRO A 268 5.13 -4.32 22.68
C PRO A 268 3.99 -4.60 21.68
N PHE A 269 4.31 -4.68 20.36
CA PHE A 269 3.38 -5.20 19.38
C PHE A 269 3.17 -6.70 19.59
N PRO A 270 1.94 -7.23 19.44
CA PRO A 270 1.70 -8.67 19.43
C PRO A 270 2.58 -9.36 18.39
N GLN A 271 2.99 -10.60 18.70
CA GLN A 271 3.74 -11.46 17.79
C GLN A 271 2.96 -12.73 17.52
N MET A 272 3.00 -13.21 16.31
CA MET A 272 2.31 -14.40 15.83
C MET A 272 3.19 -15.15 14.85
N SER A 273 3.23 -16.48 14.92
CA SER A 273 3.90 -17.26 13.88
C SER A 273 3.09 -17.23 12.58
N TRP A 274 3.76 -17.39 11.44
CA TRP A 274 3.10 -17.53 10.14
C TRP A 274 2.06 -18.67 10.18
N HIS A 275 2.40 -19.79 10.80
CA HIS A 275 1.49 -20.92 10.92
C HIS A 275 0.22 -20.57 11.71
N GLU A 276 0.36 -19.86 12.82
CA GLU A 276 -0.77 -19.39 13.62
C GLU A 276 -1.63 -18.40 12.81
N ALA A 277 -1.02 -17.44 12.12
CA ALA A 277 -1.72 -16.47 11.28
C ALA A 277 -2.55 -17.17 10.19
N MET A 278 -1.94 -18.10 9.47
CA MET A 278 -2.62 -18.88 8.43
C MET A 278 -3.70 -19.80 9.00
N SER A 279 -3.48 -20.40 10.17
CA SER A 279 -4.44 -21.26 10.82
C SER A 279 -5.67 -20.50 11.30
N ARG A 280 -5.48 -19.38 12.02
CA ARG A 280 -6.57 -18.62 12.63
C ARG A 280 -7.26 -17.65 11.69
N PHE A 281 -6.54 -17.09 10.71
CA PHE A 281 -7.06 -16.00 9.90
C PHE A 281 -7.04 -16.28 8.39
N GLY A 282 -6.38 -17.35 7.96
CA GLY A 282 -6.22 -17.67 6.54
C GLY A 282 -5.35 -16.67 5.77
N SER A 283 -4.54 -15.89 6.49
CA SER A 283 -3.70 -14.82 5.90
C SER A 283 -2.46 -14.61 6.76
N ASP A 284 -1.32 -14.35 6.15
CA ASP A 284 -0.07 -13.96 6.80
C ASP A 284 -0.05 -12.47 7.22
N ARG A 285 -1.10 -11.73 6.90
CA ARG A 285 -1.29 -10.33 7.26
C ARG A 285 -2.70 -10.06 7.78
N PRO A 286 -3.11 -10.68 8.89
CA PRO A 286 -4.48 -10.56 9.39
C PRO A 286 -4.80 -9.14 9.89
N ASP A 287 -6.01 -8.68 9.63
CA ASP A 287 -6.56 -7.50 10.29
C ASP A 287 -7.14 -7.89 11.67
N LEU A 288 -6.40 -7.62 12.74
CA LEU A 288 -6.80 -7.98 14.09
C LEU A 288 -7.98 -7.17 14.63
N ARG A 289 -8.42 -6.13 13.93
CA ARG A 289 -9.63 -5.36 14.27
C ARG A 289 -10.91 -6.14 13.97
N ILE A 290 -10.82 -7.22 13.19
CA ILE A 290 -11.96 -8.06 12.85
C ILE A 290 -11.95 -9.30 13.76
N PRO A 291 -12.93 -9.46 14.67
CA PRO A 291 -12.94 -10.52 15.66
C PRO A 291 -13.52 -11.84 15.11
N LEU A 292 -13.17 -12.20 13.89
CA LEU A 292 -13.57 -13.46 13.27
C LEU A 292 -12.33 -14.34 13.09
N GLU A 293 -12.43 -15.61 13.49
CA GLU A 293 -11.35 -16.59 13.38
C GLU A 293 -11.80 -17.84 12.66
N LEU A 294 -10.85 -18.54 12.05
CA LEU A 294 -11.04 -19.86 11.46
C LEU A 294 -10.73 -20.93 12.50
N VAL A 295 -11.59 -21.92 12.60
CA VAL A 295 -11.41 -23.08 13.46
C VAL A 295 -11.21 -24.32 12.59
N ASP A 296 -10.13 -25.06 12.81
CA ASP A 296 -9.85 -26.29 12.06
C ASP A 296 -10.76 -27.43 12.51
N LEU A 297 -11.27 -28.17 11.53
CA LEU A 297 -12.15 -29.33 11.71
C LEU A 297 -11.63 -30.59 10.99
N GLY A 298 -10.39 -30.56 10.48
CA GLY A 298 -9.83 -31.64 9.68
C GLY A 298 -9.95 -33.00 10.36
N ASP A 299 -9.61 -33.10 11.64
CA ASP A 299 -9.64 -34.33 12.42
C ASP A 299 -11.05 -34.94 12.59
N VAL A 300 -12.08 -34.10 12.79
CA VAL A 300 -13.47 -34.58 12.97
C VAL A 300 -14.20 -34.82 11.66
N MET A 301 -13.66 -34.33 10.53
CA MET A 301 -14.30 -34.46 9.22
C MET A 301 -13.76 -35.63 8.38
N GLN A 302 -12.75 -36.36 8.85
CA GLN A 302 -12.14 -37.47 8.08
C GLN A 302 -13.16 -38.59 7.75
N ASP A 303 -14.01 -38.96 8.70
CA ASP A 303 -14.87 -40.13 8.58
C ASP A 303 -16.33 -39.81 8.31
N VAL A 304 -16.65 -38.54 7.99
CA VAL A 304 -18.01 -38.16 7.60
C VAL A 304 -18.36 -38.69 6.20
N GLU A 305 -19.62 -39.00 5.96
CA GLU A 305 -20.09 -39.48 4.64
C GLU A 305 -20.01 -38.40 3.55
N PHE A 306 -19.98 -37.12 3.95
CA PHE A 306 -19.92 -35.99 3.03
C PHE A 306 -18.52 -35.84 2.40
N LYS A 307 -18.34 -36.42 1.21
CA LYS A 307 -17.06 -36.44 0.51
C LYS A 307 -16.44 -35.06 0.26
N VAL A 308 -17.27 -34.00 0.20
CA VAL A 308 -16.77 -32.62 0.08
C VAL A 308 -15.90 -32.24 1.27
N PHE A 309 -16.16 -32.80 2.45
CA PHE A 309 -15.37 -32.57 3.67
C PHE A 309 -14.35 -33.69 3.91
N SER A 310 -14.76 -34.97 3.80
CA SER A 310 -13.86 -36.08 4.15
C SER A 310 -12.70 -36.26 3.16
N THR A 311 -12.83 -35.86 1.90
CA THR A 311 -11.72 -35.95 0.93
C THR A 311 -10.59 -34.98 1.28
N PRO A 312 -10.81 -33.66 1.42
CA PRO A 312 -9.74 -32.75 1.83
C PRO A 312 -9.26 -33.00 3.27
N ALA A 313 -10.13 -33.47 4.19
CA ALA A 313 -9.73 -33.81 5.55
C ALA A 313 -8.70 -34.96 5.63
N LYS A 314 -8.65 -35.84 4.61
CA LYS A 314 -7.69 -36.95 4.49
C LYS A 314 -6.47 -36.62 3.64
N ALA A 315 -6.53 -35.56 2.84
CA ALA A 315 -5.44 -35.16 1.97
C ALA A 315 -4.34 -34.44 2.78
N SER A 316 -3.09 -34.72 2.46
CA SER A 316 -1.93 -34.13 3.15
C SER A 316 -1.82 -32.61 2.98
N ASP A 317 -2.35 -32.07 1.88
CA ASP A 317 -2.41 -30.68 1.53
C ASP A 317 -3.81 -30.07 1.70
N GLY A 318 -4.76 -30.87 2.22
CA GLY A 318 -6.14 -30.48 2.40
C GLY A 318 -6.41 -29.80 3.73
N ARG A 319 -7.50 -29.02 3.78
CA ARG A 319 -7.99 -28.35 4.98
C ARG A 319 -9.52 -28.35 5.01
N VAL A 320 -10.09 -28.54 6.20
CA VAL A 320 -11.50 -28.25 6.48
C VAL A 320 -11.54 -27.28 7.65
N ALA A 321 -12.04 -26.09 7.41
CA ALA A 321 -12.14 -25.07 8.44
C ALA A 321 -13.54 -24.46 8.48
N VAL A 322 -13.91 -23.91 9.64
CA VAL A 322 -15.17 -23.21 9.87
C VAL A 322 -14.90 -21.82 10.43
N MET A 323 -15.73 -20.87 10.04
CA MET A 323 -15.74 -19.52 10.59
C MET A 323 -17.11 -19.22 11.19
N ARG A 324 -17.13 -18.87 12.48
CA ARG A 324 -18.33 -18.39 13.19
C ARG A 324 -18.55 -16.92 12.88
N VAL A 325 -19.79 -16.57 12.51
CA VAL A 325 -20.24 -15.19 12.32
C VAL A 325 -21.32 -14.89 13.34
N PRO A 326 -21.02 -14.15 14.42
CA PRO A 326 -21.99 -13.78 15.46
C PRO A 326 -23.21 -13.06 14.87
N GLY A 327 -24.43 -13.48 15.26
CA GLY A 327 -25.67 -12.90 14.77
C GLY A 327 -25.97 -13.11 13.27
N GLY A 328 -25.19 -13.95 12.60
CA GLY A 328 -25.22 -14.13 11.15
C GLY A 328 -26.46 -14.84 10.60
N THR A 329 -27.33 -15.42 11.44
CA THR A 329 -28.64 -15.98 10.98
C THR A 329 -29.54 -14.93 10.35
N SER A 330 -29.32 -13.65 10.66
CA SER A 330 -30.01 -12.49 10.08
C SER A 330 -29.68 -12.25 8.61
N LEU A 331 -28.58 -12.83 8.09
CA LEU A 331 -28.18 -12.71 6.70
C LEU A 331 -29.23 -13.36 5.77
N SER A 332 -29.68 -12.58 4.79
CA SER A 332 -30.58 -13.07 3.76
C SER A 332 -29.88 -14.10 2.87
N ARG A 333 -30.69 -14.99 2.24
CA ARG A 333 -30.17 -15.97 1.30
C ARG A 333 -29.38 -15.32 0.16
N ALA A 334 -29.88 -14.22 -0.41
CA ALA A 334 -29.22 -13.50 -1.49
C ALA A 334 -27.82 -12.99 -1.06
N LYS A 335 -27.67 -12.58 0.21
CA LYS A 335 -26.37 -12.13 0.72
C LYS A 335 -25.39 -13.30 0.91
N ILE A 336 -25.88 -14.46 1.36
CA ILE A 336 -25.08 -15.69 1.46
C ILE A 336 -24.67 -16.20 0.06
N ASP A 337 -25.57 -16.13 -0.91
CA ASP A 337 -25.28 -16.50 -2.31
C ASP A 337 -24.21 -15.56 -2.89
N ALA A 338 -24.27 -14.25 -2.62
CA ALA A 338 -23.23 -13.29 -3.01
C ALA A 338 -21.86 -13.58 -2.36
N TYR A 339 -21.82 -14.02 -1.10
CA TYR A 339 -20.57 -14.46 -0.46
C TYR A 339 -20.04 -15.76 -1.07
N THR A 340 -20.93 -16.65 -1.52
CA THR A 340 -20.53 -17.87 -2.25
C THR A 340 -19.88 -17.54 -3.60
N GLU A 341 -20.43 -16.57 -4.33
CA GLU A 341 -19.80 -16.07 -5.57
C GLU A 341 -18.44 -15.41 -5.27
N PHE A 342 -18.35 -14.63 -4.19
CA PHE A 342 -17.14 -13.96 -3.79
C PHE A 342 -16.00 -14.93 -3.47
N VAL A 343 -16.23 -15.99 -2.68
CA VAL A 343 -15.18 -16.98 -2.39
C VAL A 343 -14.78 -17.79 -3.63
N GLY A 344 -15.68 -17.89 -4.62
CA GLY A 344 -15.38 -18.48 -5.93
C GLY A 344 -14.25 -17.79 -6.67
N LEU A 345 -14.02 -16.48 -6.46
CA LEU A 345 -12.91 -15.73 -7.01
C LEU A 345 -11.54 -16.21 -6.49
N TYR A 346 -11.53 -16.87 -5.33
CA TYR A 346 -10.35 -17.44 -4.68
C TYR A 346 -10.20 -18.95 -4.91
N GLY A 347 -11.01 -19.52 -5.81
CA GLY A 347 -10.93 -20.93 -6.20
C GLY A 347 -11.83 -21.87 -5.42
N ALA A 348 -12.59 -21.38 -4.43
CA ALA A 348 -13.54 -22.22 -3.70
C ALA A 348 -14.69 -22.64 -4.61
N ARG A 349 -15.08 -23.93 -4.56
CA ARG A 349 -16.16 -24.49 -5.38
C ARG A 349 -17.55 -24.24 -4.80
N GLY A 350 -17.63 -23.74 -3.57
CA GLY A 350 -18.85 -23.43 -2.86
C GLY A 350 -18.56 -22.95 -1.45
N LEU A 351 -19.60 -22.49 -0.76
CA LEU A 351 -19.54 -22.02 0.63
C LEU A 351 -20.69 -22.71 1.39
N ALA A 352 -20.37 -23.84 2.03
CA ALA A 352 -21.33 -24.50 2.89
C ALA A 352 -21.57 -23.67 4.17
N TYR A 353 -22.79 -23.70 4.70
CA TYR A 353 -23.10 -22.97 5.91
C TYR A 353 -24.12 -23.68 6.80
N VAL A 354 -24.12 -23.37 8.09
CA VAL A 354 -25.08 -23.81 9.08
C VAL A 354 -25.58 -22.61 9.86
N LYS A 355 -26.90 -22.41 9.92
CA LYS A 355 -27.56 -21.46 10.82
C LYS A 355 -27.76 -22.09 12.17
N VAL A 356 -27.35 -21.44 13.23
CA VAL A 356 -27.51 -21.87 14.63
C VAL A 356 -28.69 -21.11 15.22
N ASN A 357 -29.88 -21.73 15.19
CA ASN A 357 -31.07 -21.09 15.74
C ASN A 357 -31.17 -21.30 17.26
N GLU A 358 -30.87 -22.52 17.75
CA GLU A 358 -30.88 -22.90 19.17
C GLU A 358 -29.75 -23.92 19.42
N ALA A 359 -28.55 -23.43 19.80
CA ALA A 359 -27.35 -24.27 19.97
C ALA A 359 -27.55 -25.42 20.96
N ALA A 360 -28.27 -25.19 22.06
CA ALA A 360 -28.53 -26.19 23.11
C ALA A 360 -29.34 -27.39 22.63
N LYS A 361 -30.07 -27.28 21.50
CA LYS A 361 -30.84 -28.39 20.91
C LYS A 361 -30.03 -29.29 19.97
N GLY A 362 -28.73 -29.00 19.80
CA GLY A 362 -27.88 -29.73 18.87
C GLY A 362 -28.48 -29.71 17.46
N ARG A 363 -28.51 -30.84 16.75
CA ARG A 363 -29.05 -30.97 15.39
C ARG A 363 -30.39 -30.27 15.16
N ASP A 364 -31.34 -30.44 16.10
CA ASP A 364 -32.71 -29.92 15.95
C ASP A 364 -32.79 -28.40 16.05
N GLY A 365 -31.77 -27.77 16.62
CA GLY A 365 -31.62 -26.32 16.69
C GLY A 365 -30.88 -25.71 15.53
N LEU A 366 -30.42 -26.50 14.55
CA LEU A 366 -29.62 -26.07 13.40
C LEU A 366 -30.40 -26.14 12.09
N GLN A 367 -30.02 -25.29 11.14
CA GLN A 367 -30.61 -25.28 9.80
C GLN A 367 -29.54 -25.29 8.73
N SER A 368 -29.43 -26.40 7.99
CA SER A 368 -28.54 -26.50 6.81
C SER A 368 -28.84 -27.79 6.01
N PRO A 369 -28.60 -27.74 4.67
CA PRO A 369 -28.67 -28.94 3.84
C PRO A 369 -27.60 -29.99 4.15
N ILE A 370 -26.46 -29.60 4.75
CA ILE A 370 -25.34 -30.51 5.00
C ILE A 370 -25.52 -31.35 6.26
N LEU A 371 -26.41 -30.98 7.17
CA LEU A 371 -26.60 -31.66 8.46
C LEU A 371 -26.92 -33.15 8.31
N LYS A 372 -27.65 -33.55 7.25
CA LYS A 372 -28.01 -34.94 6.99
C LYS A 372 -26.81 -35.89 6.76
N PHE A 373 -25.63 -35.31 6.48
CA PHE A 373 -24.39 -36.04 6.22
C PHE A 373 -23.40 -35.99 7.39
N LEU A 374 -23.74 -35.27 8.47
CA LEU A 374 -22.87 -35.10 9.63
C LEU A 374 -23.41 -35.89 10.81
N PRO A 375 -22.65 -36.78 11.45
CA PRO A 375 -23.03 -37.44 12.72
C PRO A 375 -23.25 -36.41 13.83
N ASP A 376 -24.06 -36.77 14.86
CA ASP A 376 -24.34 -35.87 15.99
C ASP A 376 -23.09 -35.53 16.80
N GLU A 377 -22.16 -36.44 16.90
CA GLU A 377 -20.86 -36.23 17.56
C GLU A 377 -20.02 -35.14 16.84
N VAL A 378 -20.03 -35.15 15.51
CA VAL A 378 -19.38 -34.13 14.70
C VAL A 378 -20.07 -32.77 14.86
N ILE A 379 -21.41 -32.74 14.88
CA ILE A 379 -22.16 -31.51 15.10
C ILE A 379 -21.83 -30.93 16.48
N THR A 380 -21.78 -31.77 17.52
CA THR A 380 -21.43 -31.35 18.88
C THR A 380 -20.00 -30.76 18.89
N ALA A 381 -19.04 -31.45 18.29
CA ALA A 381 -17.68 -30.97 18.19
C ALA A 381 -17.56 -29.62 17.44
N ILE A 382 -18.34 -29.40 16.37
CA ILE A 382 -18.41 -28.14 15.66
C ILE A 382 -18.90 -27.03 16.59
N LEU A 383 -20.04 -27.23 17.28
CA LEU A 383 -20.61 -26.23 18.18
C LEU A 383 -19.67 -25.88 19.34
N GLU A 384 -19.05 -26.89 19.94
CA GLU A 384 -18.09 -26.71 21.04
C GLU A 384 -16.83 -25.94 20.60
N ARG A 385 -16.21 -26.36 19.48
CA ARG A 385 -14.97 -25.71 18.98
C ARG A 385 -15.20 -24.30 18.52
N THR A 386 -16.34 -24.01 17.91
CA THR A 386 -16.68 -22.66 17.46
C THR A 386 -17.25 -21.80 18.57
N ALA A 387 -17.58 -22.38 19.75
CA ALA A 387 -18.34 -21.72 20.80
C ALA A 387 -19.60 -21.03 20.24
N ALA A 388 -20.30 -21.72 19.31
CA ALA A 388 -21.45 -21.15 18.60
C ALA A 388 -22.63 -20.91 19.53
N GLU A 389 -23.27 -19.77 19.38
CA GLU A 389 -24.42 -19.32 20.16
C GLU A 389 -25.66 -19.19 19.27
N ASP A 390 -26.82 -19.02 19.93
CA ASP A 390 -28.10 -18.81 19.24
C ASP A 390 -28.03 -17.54 18.38
N GLY A 391 -28.40 -17.67 17.12
CA GLY A 391 -28.34 -16.57 16.16
C GLY A 391 -27.09 -16.55 15.27
N ASP A 392 -26.12 -17.41 15.49
CA ASP A 392 -24.87 -17.44 14.72
C ASP A 392 -25.02 -18.15 13.38
N LEU A 393 -24.09 -17.81 12.48
CA LEU A 393 -23.92 -18.48 11.19
C LEU A 393 -22.51 -19.04 11.11
N LEU A 394 -22.40 -20.30 10.72
CA LEU A 394 -21.13 -21.00 10.52
C LEU A 394 -20.89 -21.17 9.02
N PHE A 395 -19.79 -20.60 8.49
CA PHE A 395 -19.35 -20.83 7.12
C PHE A 395 -18.21 -21.84 7.09
N PHE A 396 -18.23 -22.76 6.11
CA PHE A 396 -17.25 -23.84 6.00
C PHE A 396 -16.46 -23.72 4.69
N GLY A 397 -15.14 -23.90 4.79
CA GLY A 397 -14.23 -24.10 3.65
C GLY A 397 -13.65 -25.51 3.68
N ALA A 398 -13.62 -26.18 2.53
CA ALA A 398 -13.06 -27.52 2.39
C ALA A 398 -12.48 -27.71 0.98
N ASP A 399 -11.18 -27.71 0.86
CA ASP A 399 -10.40 -27.89 -0.37
C ASP A 399 -8.90 -28.05 0.02
N SER A 400 -7.96 -27.79 -0.87
CA SER A 400 -6.57 -27.61 -0.49
C SER A 400 -6.42 -26.48 0.55
N ALA A 401 -5.44 -26.58 1.43
CA ALA A 401 -5.22 -25.58 2.49
C ALA A 401 -5.08 -24.16 1.90
N LYS A 402 -4.42 -24.02 0.76
CA LYS A 402 -4.28 -22.75 0.05
C LYS A 402 -5.64 -22.15 -0.34
N VAL A 403 -6.50 -22.90 -0.98
CA VAL A 403 -7.83 -22.44 -1.41
C VAL A 403 -8.71 -22.08 -0.20
N VAL A 404 -8.69 -22.90 0.87
CA VAL A 404 -9.47 -22.62 2.09
C VAL A 404 -8.99 -21.34 2.75
N ASN A 405 -7.68 -21.16 2.88
CA ASN A 405 -7.08 -19.97 3.48
C ASN A 405 -7.41 -18.70 2.66
N ASP A 406 -7.12 -18.73 1.36
CA ASP A 406 -7.37 -17.59 0.47
C ASP A 406 -8.87 -17.20 0.47
N ALA A 407 -9.78 -18.19 0.41
CA ALA A 407 -11.22 -17.97 0.34
C ALA A 407 -11.82 -17.48 1.66
N LEU A 408 -11.55 -18.20 2.77
CA LEU A 408 -12.10 -17.84 4.07
C LEU A 408 -11.41 -16.62 4.68
N GLY A 409 -10.11 -16.42 4.43
CA GLY A 409 -9.40 -15.22 4.85
C GLY A 409 -9.96 -13.97 4.19
N ALA A 410 -10.18 -14.00 2.86
CA ALA A 410 -10.82 -12.90 2.15
C ALA A 410 -12.29 -12.70 2.58
N LEU A 411 -13.03 -13.79 2.82
CA LEU A 411 -14.41 -13.71 3.32
C LEU A 411 -14.46 -13.08 4.72
N ARG A 412 -13.51 -13.41 5.58
CA ARG A 412 -13.37 -12.84 6.91
C ARG A 412 -13.26 -11.32 6.87
N GLU A 413 -12.35 -10.80 6.06
CA GLU A 413 -12.18 -9.35 5.88
C GLU A 413 -13.45 -8.70 5.34
N LYS A 414 -14.04 -9.30 4.30
CA LYS A 414 -15.29 -8.81 3.71
C LYS A 414 -16.45 -8.79 4.70
N LEU A 415 -16.65 -9.84 5.48
CA LEU A 415 -17.69 -9.90 6.51
C LEU A 415 -17.47 -8.88 7.61
N GLY A 416 -16.22 -8.72 8.07
CA GLY A 416 -15.85 -7.72 9.08
C GLY A 416 -16.28 -6.32 8.68
N HIS A 417 -16.03 -5.95 7.44
CA HIS A 417 -16.44 -4.65 6.89
C HIS A 417 -17.94 -4.56 6.60
N ASP A 418 -18.52 -5.55 5.92
CA ASP A 418 -19.93 -5.54 5.52
C ASP A 418 -20.88 -5.53 6.73
N LEU A 419 -20.47 -6.10 7.86
CA LEU A 419 -21.26 -6.20 9.09
C LEU A 419 -20.86 -5.18 10.16
N GLY A 420 -19.87 -4.31 9.87
CA GLY A 420 -19.43 -3.29 10.81
C GLY A 420 -18.74 -3.86 12.06
N MET A 421 -18.03 -4.97 11.93
CA MET A 421 -17.35 -5.68 13.03
C MET A 421 -15.91 -5.18 13.26
N VAL A 422 -15.49 -4.12 12.59
CA VAL A 422 -14.12 -3.56 12.73
C VAL A 422 -14.03 -2.84 14.06
N GLU A 423 -13.15 -3.30 14.96
CA GLU A 423 -12.97 -2.76 16.31
C GLU A 423 -11.61 -2.04 16.45
N GLY A 424 -11.62 -0.85 17.04
CA GLY A 424 -10.41 -0.05 17.21
C GLY A 424 -9.95 0.64 15.94
N GLU A 425 -8.86 1.42 16.06
CA GLU A 425 -8.35 2.24 14.95
C GLU A 425 -7.09 1.60 14.35
N TRP A 426 -6.10 1.27 15.18
CA TRP A 426 -4.79 0.76 14.75
C TRP A 426 -4.39 -0.47 15.54
N GLN A 427 -4.19 -1.59 14.84
CA GLN A 427 -3.80 -2.88 15.42
C GLN A 427 -2.56 -3.41 14.68
N PRO A 428 -1.35 -3.04 15.15
CA PRO A 428 -0.11 -3.59 14.61
C PRO A 428 0.16 -4.99 15.16
N LEU A 429 0.88 -5.80 14.38
CA LEU A 429 1.45 -7.07 14.84
C LEU A 429 2.71 -7.41 14.05
N TRP A 430 3.51 -8.30 14.61
CA TRP A 430 4.59 -8.99 13.91
C TRP A 430 4.14 -10.39 13.52
N VAL A 431 4.34 -10.75 12.27
CA VAL A 431 4.28 -12.14 11.81
C VAL A 431 5.70 -12.64 11.63
N ILE A 432 6.01 -13.79 12.23
CA ILE A 432 7.36 -14.38 12.29
C ILE A 432 7.32 -15.86 11.91
N ASP A 433 8.49 -16.49 11.86
CA ASP A 433 8.62 -17.94 11.64
C ASP A 433 8.00 -18.41 10.31
N PHE A 434 8.27 -17.68 9.25
CA PHE A 434 7.80 -18.02 7.91
C PHE A 434 8.45 -19.31 7.39
N PRO A 435 7.71 -20.12 6.60
CA PRO A 435 8.35 -21.13 5.76
C PRO A 435 9.44 -20.49 4.90
N MET A 436 10.55 -21.18 4.73
CA MET A 436 11.65 -20.67 3.90
C MET A 436 11.34 -20.78 2.41
N PHE A 437 10.61 -21.82 2.04
CA PHE A 437 10.29 -22.15 0.66
C PHE A 437 8.81 -22.42 0.45
N GLU A 438 8.35 -22.15 -0.77
CA GLU A 438 7.07 -22.59 -1.31
C GLU A 438 7.33 -23.42 -2.58
N TYR A 439 6.58 -24.50 -2.79
CA TYR A 439 6.69 -25.28 -4.01
C TYR A 439 5.82 -24.68 -5.11
N ASP A 440 6.46 -24.17 -6.16
CA ASP A 440 5.76 -23.67 -7.35
C ASP A 440 5.43 -24.84 -8.30
N THR A 441 4.16 -25.18 -8.38
CA THR A 441 3.65 -26.25 -9.25
C THR A 441 3.81 -25.96 -10.74
N LYS A 442 3.95 -24.70 -11.15
CA LYS A 442 4.10 -24.31 -12.57
C LYS A 442 5.53 -24.56 -13.05
N THR A 443 6.50 -24.23 -12.23
CA THR A 443 7.92 -24.43 -12.53
C THR A 443 8.47 -25.76 -12.01
N ALA A 444 7.68 -26.49 -11.19
CA ALA A 444 8.07 -27.71 -10.49
C ALA A 444 9.37 -27.54 -9.66
N ARG A 445 9.53 -26.40 -9.00
CA ARG A 445 10.70 -26.04 -8.18
C ARG A 445 10.27 -25.37 -6.87
N ASN A 446 11.14 -25.46 -5.87
CA ASN A 446 11.01 -24.61 -4.69
C ASN A 446 11.40 -23.18 -5.04
N VAL A 447 10.64 -22.22 -4.54
CA VAL A 447 10.92 -20.79 -4.60
C VAL A 447 11.04 -20.25 -3.19
N SER A 448 11.87 -19.23 -2.97
CA SER A 448 11.95 -18.57 -1.68
C SER A 448 10.67 -17.77 -1.42
N LEU A 449 10.12 -17.88 -0.23
CA LEU A 449 8.92 -17.10 0.14
C LEU A 449 9.25 -15.59 0.24
N HIS A 450 10.42 -15.24 0.78
CA HIS A 450 10.94 -13.86 0.80
C HIS A 450 11.99 -13.65 -0.30
N HIS A 451 13.24 -13.98 -0.02
CA HIS A 451 14.32 -13.95 -1.01
C HIS A 451 15.42 -14.97 -0.68
N PRO A 452 16.26 -15.36 -1.64
CA PRO A 452 17.23 -16.45 -1.48
C PRO A 452 18.39 -16.13 -0.52
N PHE A 453 18.50 -14.91 -0.01
CA PHE A 453 19.53 -14.50 0.97
C PHE A 453 19.02 -14.48 2.41
N THR A 454 17.80 -14.90 2.62
CA THR A 454 17.19 -15.02 3.95
C THR A 454 17.83 -16.18 4.71
N SER A 455 18.20 -15.94 5.98
CA SER A 455 18.79 -16.97 6.84
C SER A 455 17.75 -18.00 7.27
N PRO A 456 18.05 -19.30 7.14
CA PRO A 456 17.24 -20.34 7.78
C PRO A 456 17.39 -20.25 9.31
N MET A 457 16.38 -20.72 10.04
CA MET A 457 16.47 -20.83 11.51
C MET A 457 17.56 -21.83 11.93
N VAL A 458 17.68 -22.93 11.22
CA VAL A 458 18.72 -23.95 11.46
C VAL A 458 19.76 -23.85 10.36
N THR A 459 20.99 -23.52 10.72
CA THR A 459 22.12 -23.37 9.78
C THR A 459 23.01 -24.61 9.71
N ASP A 460 22.94 -25.47 10.72
CA ASP A 460 23.73 -26.71 10.81
C ASP A 460 22.92 -27.90 10.26
N GLY A 461 23.54 -28.69 9.39
CA GLY A 461 22.90 -29.85 8.75
C GLY A 461 22.37 -29.56 7.35
N GLU A 462 21.51 -30.44 6.87
CA GLU A 462 20.79 -30.30 5.60
C GLU A 462 19.54 -29.44 5.80
N ILE A 463 19.18 -28.65 4.79
CA ILE A 463 17.97 -27.84 4.77
C ILE A 463 16.89 -28.62 4.05
N ASP A 464 15.88 -29.10 4.79
CA ASP A 464 14.70 -29.74 4.21
C ASP A 464 13.73 -28.67 3.69
N PRO A 465 13.51 -28.55 2.39
CA PRO A 465 12.64 -27.52 1.83
C PRO A 465 11.17 -27.59 2.31
N ALA A 466 10.71 -28.75 2.75
CA ALA A 466 9.34 -28.95 3.20
C ALA A 466 9.05 -28.39 4.60
N THR A 467 10.09 -28.30 5.44
CA THR A 467 9.92 -27.97 6.87
C THR A 467 10.79 -26.80 7.35
N ALA A 468 11.72 -26.34 6.52
CA ALA A 468 12.63 -25.26 6.88
C ALA A 468 11.88 -23.96 7.14
N LEU A 469 12.13 -23.36 8.31
CA LEU A 469 11.67 -22.03 8.67
C LEU A 469 12.79 -21.00 8.46
N SER A 470 12.39 -19.78 8.16
CA SER A 470 13.28 -18.65 7.93
C SER A 470 13.25 -17.66 9.11
N ARG A 471 14.33 -16.88 9.26
CA ARG A 471 14.38 -15.74 10.18
C ARG A 471 13.80 -14.50 9.55
N SER A 472 12.61 -14.63 8.97
CA SER A 472 11.84 -13.53 8.40
C SER A 472 10.84 -12.98 9.41
N TYR A 473 10.52 -11.72 9.26
CA TYR A 473 9.56 -11.00 10.09
C TYR A 473 8.89 -9.90 9.27
N ASP A 474 7.55 -9.88 9.32
CA ASP A 474 6.74 -8.86 8.65
C ASP A 474 5.96 -8.06 9.68
N MET A 475 6.00 -6.73 9.57
CA MET A 475 5.16 -5.84 10.34
C MET A 475 3.86 -5.61 9.60
N VAL A 476 2.78 -6.02 10.21
CA VAL A 476 1.42 -5.89 9.69
C VAL A 476 0.67 -4.83 10.47
N LEU A 477 -0.11 -4.00 9.79
CA LEU A 477 -0.97 -3.00 10.39
C LEU A 477 -2.33 -3.05 9.69
N ASN A 478 -3.40 -3.34 10.46
CA ASN A 478 -4.77 -3.35 9.92
C ASN A 478 -4.92 -4.17 8.63
N GLY A 479 -4.41 -5.39 8.60
CA GLY A 479 -4.50 -6.28 7.43
C GLY A 479 -3.54 -5.96 6.28
N THR A 480 -2.61 -5.05 6.49
CA THR A 480 -1.64 -4.63 5.48
C THR A 480 -0.21 -4.83 5.99
N GLU A 481 0.60 -5.56 5.26
CA GLU A 481 2.05 -5.59 5.45
C GLU A 481 2.62 -4.21 5.14
N ILE A 482 3.10 -3.50 6.16
CA ILE A 482 3.73 -2.19 6.02
C ILE A 482 5.24 -2.28 5.90
N GLY A 483 5.85 -3.39 6.34
CA GLY A 483 7.27 -3.63 6.21
C GLY A 483 7.61 -5.09 6.39
N GLY A 484 8.52 -5.61 5.56
CA GLY A 484 9.00 -6.98 5.61
C GLY A 484 10.52 -7.04 5.65
N GLY A 485 11.05 -7.99 6.41
CA GLY A 485 12.48 -8.13 6.62
C GLY A 485 12.94 -9.52 7.01
N SER A 486 14.24 -9.68 7.12
CA SER A 486 14.86 -10.93 7.60
C SER A 486 16.28 -10.73 8.11
N ILE A 487 16.78 -11.68 8.87
CA ILE A 487 18.21 -11.89 9.04
C ILE A 487 18.78 -12.51 7.76
N ARG A 488 19.94 -12.03 7.33
CA ARG A 488 20.57 -12.47 6.08
C ARG A 488 21.58 -13.58 6.32
N ILE A 489 21.79 -14.38 5.29
CA ILE A 489 22.88 -15.34 5.26
C ILE A 489 24.18 -14.55 5.11
N HIS A 490 25.12 -14.75 6.04
CA HIS A 490 26.44 -14.14 6.01
C HIS A 490 27.56 -15.16 5.82
N LYS A 491 27.24 -16.47 5.83
CA LYS A 491 28.18 -17.57 5.61
C LYS A 491 27.95 -18.18 4.23
N LYS A 492 29.04 -18.33 3.46
CA LYS A 492 29.00 -18.85 2.10
C LYS A 492 28.44 -20.27 2.02
N ASP A 493 28.85 -21.15 2.94
CA ASP A 493 28.41 -22.55 2.99
C ASP A 493 26.91 -22.69 3.24
N VAL A 494 26.32 -21.83 4.08
CA VAL A 494 24.88 -21.78 4.30
C VAL A 494 24.17 -21.31 3.02
N GLN A 495 24.72 -20.31 2.33
CA GLN A 495 24.14 -19.79 1.08
C GLN A 495 24.14 -20.86 -0.03
N GLU A 496 25.20 -21.64 -0.14
CA GLU A 496 25.29 -22.75 -1.09
C GLU A 496 24.23 -23.83 -0.82
N LYS A 497 23.96 -24.16 0.45
CA LYS A 497 22.88 -25.09 0.84
C LYS A 497 21.49 -24.55 0.45
N VAL A 498 21.23 -23.25 0.67
CA VAL A 498 19.96 -22.63 0.29
C VAL A 498 19.76 -22.63 -1.22
N PHE A 499 20.81 -22.32 -2.00
CA PHE A 499 20.72 -22.40 -3.46
C PHE A 499 20.47 -23.82 -3.95
N ALA A 500 21.11 -24.81 -3.35
CA ALA A 500 20.85 -26.22 -3.68
C ALA A 500 19.39 -26.61 -3.41
N ALA A 501 18.80 -26.17 -2.29
CA ALA A 501 17.39 -26.40 -1.96
C ALA A 501 16.42 -25.72 -2.95
N LEU A 502 16.83 -24.59 -3.58
CA LEU A 502 16.07 -23.89 -4.63
C LEU A 502 16.30 -24.50 -6.03
N GLY A 503 17.21 -25.49 -6.16
CA GLY A 503 17.59 -26.05 -7.45
C GLY A 503 18.40 -25.09 -8.32
N ILE A 504 19.10 -24.13 -7.70
CA ILE A 504 20.03 -23.20 -8.35
C ILE A 504 21.42 -23.80 -8.27
N ASP A 505 22.00 -24.14 -9.42
CA ASP A 505 23.35 -24.68 -9.48
C ASP A 505 24.43 -23.60 -9.33
N ASN A 506 25.69 -24.02 -9.18
CA ASN A 506 26.80 -23.10 -8.97
C ASN A 506 27.05 -22.16 -10.14
N GLU A 507 26.75 -22.55 -11.36
CA GLU A 507 26.95 -21.74 -12.57
C GLU A 507 25.87 -20.62 -12.58
N GLU A 508 24.61 -20.96 -12.40
CA GLU A 508 23.48 -20.05 -12.29
C GLU A 508 23.66 -19.09 -11.11
N ALA A 509 24.08 -19.59 -9.94
CA ALA A 509 24.33 -18.79 -8.75
C ALA A 509 25.45 -17.75 -8.98
N ASN A 510 26.55 -18.15 -9.62
CA ASN A 510 27.64 -17.22 -9.94
C ASN A 510 27.25 -16.22 -11.03
N GLU A 511 26.49 -16.64 -12.03
CA GLU A 511 25.98 -15.74 -13.06
C GLU A 511 25.09 -14.65 -12.46
N LYS A 512 24.14 -15.00 -11.62
CA LYS A 512 23.16 -14.07 -11.07
C LYS A 512 23.67 -13.26 -9.87
N PHE A 513 24.39 -13.91 -8.95
CA PHE A 513 24.73 -13.38 -7.63
C PHE A 513 26.23 -13.44 -7.31
N GLY A 514 27.08 -13.70 -8.30
CA GLY A 514 28.52 -13.95 -8.11
C GLY A 514 29.23 -12.81 -7.36
N PHE A 515 28.85 -11.58 -7.55
CA PHE A 515 29.44 -10.43 -6.84
C PHE A 515 29.13 -10.45 -5.34
N LEU A 516 27.90 -10.80 -4.92
CA LEU A 516 27.54 -10.97 -3.52
C LEU A 516 28.22 -12.20 -2.91
N LEU A 517 28.18 -13.36 -3.61
CA LEU A 517 28.87 -14.57 -3.17
C LEU A 517 30.38 -14.37 -2.99
N ASN A 518 30.96 -13.52 -3.84
CA ASN A 518 32.37 -13.15 -3.68
C ASN A 518 32.57 -12.26 -2.45
N ALA A 519 31.68 -11.29 -2.20
CA ALA A 519 31.78 -10.42 -1.03
C ALA A 519 31.68 -11.20 0.30
N LEU A 520 30.82 -12.21 0.37
CA LEU A 520 30.68 -13.06 1.57
C LEU A 520 31.98 -13.77 1.98
N LYS A 521 32.96 -13.93 1.06
CA LYS A 521 34.26 -14.52 1.35
C LYS A 521 35.19 -13.60 2.15
N PHE A 522 34.87 -12.30 2.22
CA PHE A 522 35.74 -11.28 2.79
C PHE A 522 35.25 -10.77 4.17
N GLY A 523 34.68 -11.68 4.98
CA GLY A 523 34.33 -11.36 6.36
C GLY A 523 33.01 -10.58 6.49
N ALA A 524 31.96 -11.07 5.85
CA ALA A 524 30.61 -10.52 6.03
C ALA A 524 30.15 -10.68 7.49
N PRO A 525 29.72 -9.60 8.17
CA PRO A 525 29.19 -9.68 9.53
C PRO A 525 27.80 -10.36 9.52
N PRO A 526 27.33 -10.90 10.66
CA PRO A 526 25.92 -11.14 10.85
C PRO A 526 25.14 -9.84 10.62
N HIS A 527 24.11 -9.85 9.79
CA HIS A 527 23.34 -8.66 9.45
C HIS A 527 21.89 -9.01 9.11
N GLY A 528 21.05 -8.02 9.16
CA GLY A 528 19.64 -8.10 8.83
C GLY A 528 19.03 -6.73 8.64
N GLY A 529 17.82 -6.69 8.13
CA GLY A 529 17.15 -5.44 7.85
C GLY A 529 15.71 -5.64 7.45
N ILE A 530 15.07 -4.52 7.11
CA ILE A 530 13.67 -4.45 6.75
C ILE A 530 13.45 -3.39 5.67
N ALA A 531 12.39 -3.53 4.90
CA ALA A 531 11.95 -2.52 3.96
C ALA A 531 10.49 -2.14 4.25
N PHE A 532 10.24 -0.85 4.45
CA PHE A 532 8.89 -0.31 4.66
C PHE A 532 8.33 0.32 3.39
N GLY A 533 7.08 0.01 3.05
CA GLY A 533 6.37 0.63 1.94
C GLY A 533 5.85 2.02 2.30
N ILE A 534 6.60 3.08 1.96
CA ILE A 534 6.23 4.47 2.28
C ILE A 534 4.87 4.85 1.70
N ASP A 535 4.57 4.39 0.50
CA ASP A 535 3.29 4.69 -0.17
C ASP A 535 2.11 4.06 0.59
N ARG A 536 2.27 2.83 1.12
CA ARG A 536 1.25 2.15 1.93
C ARG A 536 1.03 2.88 3.26
N ILE A 537 2.11 3.16 4.00
CA ILE A 537 2.03 3.90 5.27
C ILE A 537 1.34 5.25 5.06
N ALA A 538 1.74 6.00 4.03
CA ALA A 538 1.15 7.30 3.74
C ALA A 538 -0.34 7.19 3.37
N ALA A 539 -0.74 6.18 2.59
CA ALA A 539 -2.14 5.95 2.23
C ALA A 539 -2.99 5.60 3.45
N MET A 540 -2.50 4.72 4.32
CA MET A 540 -3.19 4.34 5.56
C MET A 540 -3.36 5.54 6.50
N MET A 541 -2.30 6.31 6.75
CA MET A 541 -2.36 7.51 7.59
C MET A 541 -3.22 8.62 6.99
N ALA A 542 -3.32 8.70 5.66
CA ALA A 542 -4.20 9.64 4.96
C ALA A 542 -5.67 9.18 4.90
N GLY A 543 -5.98 7.94 5.30
CA GLY A 543 -7.31 7.35 5.20
C GLY A 543 -7.81 7.20 3.76
N VAL A 544 -6.91 6.93 2.79
CA VAL A 544 -7.26 6.76 1.38
C VAL A 544 -7.12 5.30 0.94
N SER A 545 -7.99 4.89 0.01
CA SER A 545 -8.06 3.51 -0.47
C SER A 545 -7.04 3.16 -1.56
N SER A 546 -6.31 4.16 -2.08
CA SER A 546 -5.33 3.94 -3.15
C SER A 546 -4.05 4.72 -2.89
N ILE A 547 -2.90 4.04 -3.08
CA ILE A 547 -1.59 4.71 -2.99
C ILE A 547 -1.40 5.79 -4.06
N ARG A 548 -2.20 5.81 -5.14
CA ARG A 548 -2.18 6.88 -6.15
C ARG A 548 -2.55 8.25 -5.59
N ASP A 549 -3.29 8.30 -4.49
CA ASP A 549 -3.67 9.56 -3.83
C ASP A 549 -2.55 10.14 -2.95
N VAL A 550 -1.50 9.37 -2.67
CA VAL A 550 -0.32 9.82 -1.90
C VAL A 550 0.98 9.85 -2.74
N ILE A 551 0.87 9.63 -4.05
CA ILE A 551 1.96 9.75 -5.04
C ILE A 551 1.64 10.93 -5.95
N ALA A 552 2.61 11.86 -6.12
CA ALA A 552 2.38 13.07 -6.91
C ALA A 552 1.99 12.76 -8.37
N PHE A 553 2.73 11.87 -9.04
CA PHE A 553 2.51 11.51 -10.44
C PHE A 553 2.48 9.97 -10.61
N PRO A 554 1.37 9.32 -10.17
CA PRO A 554 1.24 7.88 -10.27
C PRO A 554 0.94 7.43 -11.70
N LYS A 555 1.15 6.14 -11.98
CA LYS A 555 0.64 5.48 -13.18
C LYS A 555 -0.80 5.01 -12.95
N THR A 556 -1.55 4.87 -14.05
CA THR A 556 -2.87 4.21 -14.05
C THR A 556 -2.73 2.72 -13.73
N GLN A 557 -3.85 2.04 -13.50
CA GLN A 557 -3.89 0.58 -13.31
C GLN A 557 -3.31 -0.20 -14.51
N LYS A 558 -3.18 0.43 -15.69
CA LYS A 558 -2.56 -0.14 -16.90
C LYS A 558 -1.09 0.28 -17.07
N ALA A 559 -0.43 0.72 -16.01
CA ALA A 559 0.95 1.19 -16.00
C ALA A 559 1.26 2.35 -16.98
N ALA A 560 0.27 3.21 -17.25
CA ALA A 560 0.43 4.36 -18.15
C ALA A 560 0.30 5.69 -17.40
N CYS A 561 1.03 6.71 -17.84
CA CYS A 561 0.87 8.09 -17.41
C CYS A 561 0.02 8.86 -18.44
N LEU A 562 -1.20 9.26 -18.06
CA LEU A 562 -2.10 9.98 -18.96
C LEU A 562 -1.66 11.43 -19.22
N MET A 563 -0.90 12.02 -18.28
CA MET A 563 -0.41 13.39 -18.40
C MET A 563 0.75 13.49 -19.40
N THR A 564 1.70 12.55 -19.36
CA THR A 564 2.89 12.56 -20.23
C THR A 564 2.73 11.65 -21.45
N SER A 565 1.60 10.94 -21.55
CA SER A 565 1.34 9.93 -22.60
C SER A 565 2.41 8.83 -22.66
N SER A 566 2.98 8.47 -21.48
CA SER A 566 3.98 7.38 -21.40
C SER A 566 3.34 6.06 -20.92
N PRO A 567 3.81 4.89 -21.43
CA PRO A 567 4.86 4.73 -22.42
C PRO A 567 4.43 5.17 -23.82
N ASN A 568 5.36 5.68 -24.61
CA ASN A 568 5.16 6.12 -25.99
C ASN A 568 6.14 5.46 -26.96
N GLU A 569 5.94 5.66 -28.23
CA GLU A 569 6.85 5.20 -29.27
C GLU A 569 8.19 5.92 -29.19
N VAL A 570 9.26 5.18 -29.52
CA VAL A 570 10.63 5.69 -29.57
C VAL A 570 11.04 5.86 -31.02
N ASP A 571 11.79 6.91 -31.30
CA ASP A 571 12.32 7.21 -32.64
C ASP A 571 13.20 6.06 -33.17
N THR A 572 13.04 5.76 -34.47
CA THR A 572 13.81 4.69 -35.12
C THR A 572 15.31 4.94 -35.05
N ALA A 573 15.78 6.21 -35.09
CA ALA A 573 17.19 6.55 -34.95
C ALA A 573 17.73 6.16 -33.58
N GLN A 574 16.96 6.40 -32.50
CA GLN A 574 17.34 5.99 -31.13
C GLN A 574 17.42 4.47 -31.00
N LEU A 575 16.46 3.72 -31.60
CA LEU A 575 16.52 2.27 -31.62
C LEU A 575 17.76 1.75 -32.36
N GLN A 576 18.14 2.38 -33.48
CA GLN A 576 19.36 2.01 -34.21
C GLN A 576 20.62 2.28 -33.40
N GLU A 577 20.71 3.40 -32.68
CA GLU A 577 21.82 3.69 -31.77
C GLU A 577 21.98 2.67 -30.65
N LEU A 578 20.86 2.11 -30.20
CA LEU A 578 20.79 1.06 -29.19
C LEU A 578 20.98 -0.36 -29.78
N ASN A 579 21.16 -0.46 -31.11
CA ASN A 579 21.19 -1.73 -31.82
C ASN A 579 19.95 -2.61 -31.59
N LEU A 580 18.78 -1.99 -31.46
CA LEU A 580 17.50 -2.65 -31.22
C LEU A 580 16.62 -2.62 -32.45
N LYS A 581 15.85 -3.70 -32.64
CA LYS A 581 14.82 -3.79 -33.69
C LYS A 581 13.51 -4.30 -33.10
N LEU A 582 12.46 -3.52 -33.24
CA LEU A 582 11.12 -3.96 -32.85
C LEU A 582 10.65 -5.08 -33.78
N ARG A 583 10.15 -6.18 -33.21
CA ARG A 583 9.34 -7.15 -33.95
C ARG A 583 8.02 -6.47 -34.31
N LYS A 584 7.47 -6.73 -35.52
CA LYS A 584 6.11 -6.26 -35.84
C LYS A 584 5.18 -6.71 -34.71
N PRO A 585 4.37 -5.83 -34.14
CA PRO A 585 3.42 -6.23 -33.12
C PRO A 585 2.53 -7.33 -33.72
N LEU A 586 2.36 -8.43 -33.00
CA LEU A 586 1.28 -9.38 -33.27
C LEU A 586 0.00 -8.53 -33.29
N ARG A 587 -0.71 -8.45 -34.42
CA ARG A 587 -1.96 -7.72 -34.55
C ARG A 587 -2.84 -8.13 -33.38
N LYS A 588 -3.08 -7.25 -32.43
CA LYS A 588 -4.18 -7.39 -31.49
C LYS A 588 -5.43 -7.14 -32.33
N GLU A 589 -6.12 -8.19 -32.72
CA GLU A 589 -7.49 -8.09 -33.20
C GLU A 589 -8.29 -7.33 -32.14
N GLY A 590 -8.85 -6.15 -32.50
CA GLY A 590 -9.83 -5.43 -31.69
C GLY A 590 -9.43 -4.12 -31.04
N ARG A 591 -8.78 -3.19 -31.76
CA ARG A 591 -8.75 -1.77 -31.35
C ARG A 591 -9.24 -0.78 -32.40
N ASP A 592 -9.71 -1.27 -33.56
CA ASP A 592 -10.34 -0.41 -34.59
C ASP A 592 -11.86 -0.53 -34.47
N GLY A 593 -12.46 0.30 -33.66
CA GLY A 593 -13.90 0.35 -33.51
C GLY A 593 -14.38 1.41 -32.53
N GLN A 594 -13.98 2.68 -32.74
CA GLN A 594 -14.78 3.86 -32.36
C GLN A 594 -14.00 5.15 -32.71
N SER A 595 -13.85 5.38 -34.02
CA SER A 595 -13.75 6.73 -34.55
C SER A 595 -14.75 6.77 -35.73
N GLY A 596 -15.98 7.06 -35.42
CA GLY A 596 -17.08 7.21 -36.35
C GLY A 596 -18.00 8.29 -35.81
N SER A 597 -17.81 9.50 -36.33
CA SER A 597 -18.82 10.54 -36.65
C SER A 597 -20.02 10.68 -35.69
N GLN A 598 -20.11 11.83 -35.04
CA GLN A 598 -21.32 12.63 -35.13
C GLN A 598 -20.98 14.09 -34.81
N GLU A 599 -21.54 14.94 -35.65
CA GLU A 599 -21.58 16.38 -35.83
C GLU A 599 -21.79 17.19 -34.53
#